data_1ea13ff17131669e5afd2647e26c3bf8
#
_entry.id   1ea13ff17131669e5afd2647e26c3bf8
#
_cell.length_a   1.000
_cell.length_b   1.000
_cell.length_c   1.000
_cell.angle_alpha   90.00
_cell.angle_beta   90.00
_cell.angle_gamma   90.00
#
_symmetry.space_group_name_H-M   'P 1'
#
loop_
_entity.id
_entity.type
_entity.pdbx_description
1 polymer ?
#
loop_
_entity_poly.entity_id
_entity_poly.type
_entity_poly.pdbx_seq_one_letter_code
_entity_poly.pdbx_strand_id
1 'polypeptide(L)'
;MAIDMKAIHDSTHTLVMGVLNITEDSSSDGGLWLDPAKAKAHGEAMMKAGADIIDIGAESTRPGAKRVSEEDEQTRVLGAVDALISEGAVLSIDTTRASVARMALEHGAQIINDVSGGRMDREVPHVVAEHAESLYIVQHWRGWLAGSAGDVPDADTSVYANGVVDDVYDELMKQVDDVLQAGVSPSQIIIDPGLGFSKPSVEHNFPLMVALERFNATGYPVLIGASRKRFVGAALADAGIDEPDMDSKDNATAAISALCAEHGAWAVRVHDVEKSRDAVAIGNAWRAFAND
;
A
#
# COMPACT_ATOMS: atom_id res chain seq x y z
N MET A 1 9.44 -23.81 3.04
CA MET A 1 8.58 -24.11 1.87
C MET A 1 8.51 -22.83 1.05
N ALA A 2 8.72 -22.85 -0.27
CA ALA A 2 8.65 -21.63 -1.07
C ALA A 2 7.21 -21.07 -1.02
N ILE A 3 7.09 -19.74 -0.90
CA ILE A 3 5.79 -19.05 -0.90
C ILE A 3 5.26 -19.07 -2.33
N ASP A 4 4.02 -19.49 -2.53
CA ASP A 4 3.36 -19.47 -3.83
C ASP A 4 2.80 -18.07 -4.11
N MET A 5 3.57 -17.24 -4.83
CA MET A 5 3.19 -15.88 -5.15
C MET A 5 2.00 -15.79 -6.11
N LYS A 6 1.78 -16.84 -6.93
CA LYS A 6 0.58 -16.91 -7.76
C LYS A 6 -0.67 -17.08 -6.88
N ALA A 7 -0.61 -17.91 -5.84
CA ALA A 7 -1.72 -18.06 -4.90
C ALA A 7 -2.00 -16.77 -4.10
N ILE A 8 -0.96 -15.99 -3.79
CA ILE A 8 -1.11 -14.67 -3.17
C ILE A 8 -1.78 -13.69 -4.13
N HIS A 9 -1.31 -13.59 -5.38
CA HIS A 9 -1.89 -12.72 -6.40
C HIS A 9 -3.36 -13.05 -6.68
N ASP A 10 -3.67 -14.34 -6.86
CA ASP A 10 -5.00 -14.82 -7.25
C ASP A 10 -5.91 -15.08 -6.03
N SER A 11 -5.57 -14.55 -4.86
CA SER A 11 -6.39 -14.76 -3.65
C SER A 11 -7.83 -14.32 -3.85
N THR A 12 -8.76 -15.21 -3.55
CA THR A 12 -10.21 -14.92 -3.56
C THR A 12 -10.69 -14.32 -2.24
N HIS A 13 -9.84 -14.33 -1.22
CA HIS A 13 -10.08 -13.69 0.07
C HIS A 13 -9.25 -12.41 0.16
N THR A 14 -9.83 -11.37 0.72
CA THR A 14 -9.08 -10.14 0.99
C THR A 14 -7.99 -10.42 2.02
N LEU A 15 -6.77 -10.05 1.69
CA LEU A 15 -5.57 -10.21 2.52
C LEU A 15 -5.38 -8.99 3.44
N VAL A 16 -4.66 -9.19 4.53
CA VAL A 16 -4.27 -8.11 5.45
C VAL A 16 -2.77 -7.84 5.30
N MET A 17 -2.44 -6.64 4.81
CA MET A 17 -1.08 -6.14 4.67
C MET A 17 -0.76 -5.21 5.84
N GLY A 18 0.10 -5.67 6.75
CA GLY A 18 0.54 -4.89 7.91
C GLY A 18 1.69 -3.95 7.57
N VAL A 19 1.61 -2.70 8.01
CA VAL A 19 2.63 -1.66 7.74
C VAL A 19 3.74 -1.71 8.79
N LEU A 20 4.97 -1.91 8.35
CA LEU A 20 6.19 -1.82 9.16
C LEU A 20 7.01 -0.59 8.74
N ASN A 21 6.80 0.54 9.40
CA ASN A 21 7.55 1.77 9.13
C ASN A 21 8.86 1.82 9.90
N ILE A 22 10.00 1.78 9.19
CA ILE A 22 11.35 1.91 9.75
C ILE A 22 11.84 3.35 9.50
N THR A 23 11.10 4.33 10.00
CA THR A 23 11.38 5.77 9.80
C THR A 23 11.57 6.49 11.13
N GLU A 24 12.39 7.55 11.14
CA GLU A 24 12.63 8.40 12.32
C GLU A 24 11.39 9.23 12.68
N ASP A 25 10.60 9.62 11.67
CA ASP A 25 9.49 10.59 11.77
C ASP A 25 8.10 9.97 11.61
N SER A 26 7.90 8.69 11.95
CA SER A 26 6.57 8.10 11.88
C SER A 26 5.66 8.72 12.94
N SER A 27 4.55 9.37 12.55
CA SER A 27 3.57 9.94 13.48
C SER A 27 2.78 8.87 14.25
N SER A 28 2.84 7.64 13.80
CA SER A 28 2.25 6.47 14.47
C SER A 28 3.25 5.72 15.33
N ASP A 29 4.53 5.63 14.92
CA ASP A 29 5.49 4.71 15.52
C ASP A 29 6.90 5.33 15.72
N GLY A 30 7.07 6.65 15.55
CA GLY A 30 8.26 7.51 15.70
C GLY A 30 9.59 6.83 16.10
N GLY A 31 10.40 6.37 15.14
CA GLY A 31 11.74 5.82 15.38
C GLY A 31 11.80 4.48 16.14
N LEU A 32 10.67 3.88 16.52
CA LEU A 32 10.63 2.68 17.35
C LEU A 32 11.24 1.45 16.65
N TRP A 33 11.20 1.40 15.32
CA TRP A 33 11.56 0.21 14.54
C TRP A 33 12.85 0.35 13.74
N LEU A 34 13.68 1.38 14.00
CA LEU A 34 15.00 1.53 13.38
C LEU A 34 15.99 0.42 13.80
N ASP A 35 15.80 -0.17 14.97
CA ASP A 35 16.56 -1.32 15.43
C ASP A 35 16.04 -2.59 14.74
N PRO A 36 16.87 -3.34 13.98
CA PRO A 36 16.46 -4.56 13.29
C PRO A 36 15.81 -5.62 14.20
N ALA A 37 16.24 -5.73 15.46
CA ALA A 37 15.64 -6.66 16.41
C ALA A 37 14.22 -6.26 16.81
N LYS A 38 13.96 -4.95 16.94
CA LYS A 38 12.61 -4.42 17.19
C LYS A 38 11.74 -4.54 15.96
N ALA A 39 12.27 -4.23 14.75
CA ALA A 39 11.57 -4.43 13.50
C ALA A 39 11.14 -5.90 13.32
N LYS A 40 12.04 -6.85 13.62
CA LYS A 40 11.74 -8.27 13.62
C LYS A 40 10.60 -8.61 14.60
N ALA A 41 10.73 -8.23 15.86
CA ALA A 41 9.72 -8.52 16.88
C ALA A 41 8.35 -7.93 16.52
N HIS A 42 8.30 -6.75 15.92
CA HIS A 42 7.04 -6.14 15.45
C HIS A 42 6.47 -6.88 14.25
N GLY A 43 7.28 -7.25 13.26
CA GLY A 43 6.86 -8.07 12.13
C GLY A 43 6.30 -9.42 12.56
N GLU A 44 6.98 -10.12 13.48
CA GLU A 44 6.51 -11.37 14.08
C GLU A 44 5.16 -11.18 14.81
N ALA A 45 5.01 -10.08 15.54
CA ALA A 45 3.75 -9.75 16.21
C ALA A 45 2.61 -9.51 15.22
N MET A 46 2.88 -8.81 14.10
CA MET A 46 1.89 -8.61 13.03
C MET A 46 1.49 -9.94 12.37
N MET A 47 2.44 -10.82 12.05
CA MET A 47 2.14 -12.17 11.53
C MET A 47 1.28 -12.96 12.50
N LYS A 48 1.64 -12.94 13.78
CA LYS A 48 0.85 -13.60 14.84
C LYS A 48 -0.55 -12.99 14.99
N ALA A 49 -0.68 -11.68 14.77
CA ALA A 49 -1.97 -10.99 14.75
C ALA A 49 -2.80 -11.32 13.50
N GLY A 50 -2.21 -11.97 12.47
CA GLY A 50 -2.87 -12.42 11.26
C GLY A 50 -2.62 -11.55 10.03
N ALA A 51 -1.50 -10.85 9.97
CA ALA A 51 -1.04 -10.24 8.71
C ALA A 51 -0.61 -11.34 7.74
N ASP A 52 -1.11 -11.25 6.51
CA ASP A 52 -0.71 -12.11 5.40
C ASP A 52 0.56 -11.60 4.71
N ILE A 53 0.75 -10.28 4.73
CA ILE A 53 1.86 -9.57 4.09
C ILE A 53 2.39 -8.52 5.08
N ILE A 54 3.71 -8.36 5.15
CA ILE A 54 4.37 -7.28 5.88
C ILE A 54 4.94 -6.29 4.86
N ASP A 55 4.47 -5.04 4.90
CA ASP A 55 4.92 -3.97 4.00
C ASP A 55 5.93 -3.07 4.71
N ILE A 56 7.20 -3.19 4.31
CA ILE A 56 8.35 -2.52 4.92
C ILE A 56 8.59 -1.20 4.21
N GLY A 57 8.46 -0.09 4.94
CA GLY A 57 8.77 1.26 4.47
C GLY A 57 9.89 1.91 5.27
N ALA A 58 10.99 2.27 4.63
CA ALA A 58 12.13 2.95 5.27
C ALA A 58 12.17 4.46 5.03
N GLU A 59 11.29 4.96 4.18
CA GLU A 59 11.11 6.38 3.87
C GLU A 59 9.66 6.81 4.11
N SER A 60 9.46 8.00 4.69
CA SER A 60 8.11 8.54 4.85
C SER A 60 7.61 9.13 3.53
N THR A 61 6.51 8.63 3.01
CA THR A 61 5.84 9.14 1.81
C THR A 61 4.82 10.26 2.11
N ARG A 62 4.83 10.79 3.35
CA ARG A 62 3.91 11.87 3.77
C ARG A 62 4.29 13.20 3.14
N PRO A 63 3.30 14.07 2.86
CA PRO A 63 3.56 15.44 2.48
C PRO A 63 4.45 16.16 3.51
N GLY A 64 5.58 16.74 3.05
CA GLY A 64 6.53 17.47 3.91
C GLY A 64 7.59 16.59 4.59
N ALA A 65 7.55 15.26 4.44
CA ALA A 65 8.60 14.39 4.96
C ALA A 65 9.92 14.61 4.20
N LYS A 66 11.02 14.59 4.94
CA LYS A 66 12.36 14.64 4.34
C LYS A 66 12.74 13.26 3.84
N ARG A 67 13.19 13.18 2.58
CA ARG A 67 13.71 11.94 2.02
C ARG A 67 14.98 11.51 2.74
N VAL A 68 15.09 10.21 3.01
CA VAL A 68 16.36 9.63 3.49
C VAL A 68 17.32 9.40 2.33
N SER A 69 18.63 9.27 2.62
CA SER A 69 19.59 8.88 1.60
C SER A 69 19.27 7.48 1.06
N GLU A 70 19.70 7.20 -0.16
CA GLU A 70 19.51 5.87 -0.77
C GLU A 70 20.24 4.79 0.06
N GLU A 71 21.42 5.09 0.55
CA GLU A 71 22.23 4.19 1.40
C GLU A 71 21.52 3.87 2.73
N ASP A 72 20.92 4.88 3.37
CA ASP A 72 20.14 4.68 4.60
C ASP A 72 18.90 3.82 4.34
N GLU A 73 18.18 4.08 3.24
CA GLU A 73 17.00 3.28 2.87
C GLU A 73 17.40 1.84 2.61
N GLN A 74 18.44 1.59 1.82
CA GLN A 74 18.94 0.24 1.55
C GLN A 74 19.34 -0.47 2.84
N THR A 75 20.08 0.18 3.72
CA THR A 75 20.54 -0.41 4.98
C THR A 75 19.36 -0.80 5.88
N ARG A 76 18.36 0.07 6.00
CA ARG A 76 17.17 -0.17 6.82
C ARG A 76 16.31 -1.30 6.26
N VAL A 77 16.03 -1.26 4.96
CA VAL A 77 15.23 -2.30 4.27
C VAL A 77 15.90 -3.65 4.38
N LEU A 78 17.22 -3.72 4.08
CA LEU A 78 17.98 -4.97 4.15
C LEU A 78 17.93 -5.59 5.54
N GLY A 79 18.15 -4.79 6.58
CA GLY A 79 18.10 -5.26 7.96
C GLY A 79 16.75 -5.87 8.33
N ALA A 80 15.64 -5.30 7.85
CA ALA A 80 14.30 -5.83 8.11
C ALA A 80 13.97 -7.06 7.25
N VAL A 81 14.37 -7.06 5.97
CA VAL A 81 14.18 -8.21 5.07
C VAL A 81 14.90 -9.43 5.61
N ASP A 82 16.20 -9.32 5.92
CA ASP A 82 17.00 -10.43 6.44
C ASP A 82 16.44 -10.96 7.78
N ALA A 83 15.90 -10.07 8.60
CA ALA A 83 15.32 -10.44 9.89
C ALA A 83 13.99 -11.21 9.78
N LEU A 84 13.16 -10.92 8.77
CA LEU A 84 11.79 -11.44 8.64
C LEU A 84 11.66 -12.58 7.62
N ILE A 85 12.54 -12.64 6.60
CA ILE A 85 12.44 -13.66 5.57
C ILE A 85 12.60 -15.07 6.13
N SER A 86 13.44 -15.26 7.15
CA SER A 86 13.65 -16.53 7.82
C SER A 86 12.44 -17.02 8.61
N GLU A 87 11.53 -16.11 8.96
CA GLU A 87 10.28 -16.41 9.67
C GLU A 87 9.14 -16.83 8.74
N GLY A 88 9.37 -16.82 7.40
CA GLY A 88 8.39 -17.23 6.41
C GLY A 88 7.37 -16.14 6.09
N ALA A 89 7.66 -14.88 6.37
CA ALA A 89 6.82 -13.74 6.03
C ALA A 89 6.78 -13.51 4.51
N VAL A 90 5.61 -13.13 3.98
CA VAL A 90 5.51 -12.48 2.65
C VAL A 90 5.87 -11.02 2.85
N LEU A 91 6.96 -10.58 2.19
CA LEU A 91 7.49 -9.23 2.34
C LEU A 91 7.19 -8.36 1.12
N SER A 92 6.59 -7.23 1.38
CA SER A 92 6.41 -6.11 0.45
C SER A 92 7.35 -4.98 0.84
N ILE A 93 7.91 -4.27 -0.15
CA ILE A 93 8.83 -3.16 0.08
C ILE A 93 8.23 -1.89 -0.50
N ASP A 94 7.90 -0.94 0.38
CA ASP A 94 7.42 0.41 0.02
C ASP A 94 8.63 1.26 -0.37
N THR A 95 8.90 1.34 -1.66
CA THR A 95 10.02 2.11 -2.23
C THR A 95 9.71 2.64 -3.61
N THR A 96 10.31 3.79 -3.94
CA THR A 96 10.30 4.40 -5.28
C THR A 96 11.67 4.36 -5.95
N ARG A 97 12.63 3.59 -5.42
CA ARG A 97 14.01 3.50 -5.95
C ARG A 97 14.30 2.11 -6.49
N ALA A 98 14.78 2.06 -7.73
CA ALA A 98 15.11 0.79 -8.40
C ALA A 98 16.24 0.02 -7.70
N SER A 99 17.24 0.71 -7.15
CA SER A 99 18.33 0.08 -6.41
C SER A 99 17.86 -0.62 -5.13
N VAL A 100 16.92 -0.01 -4.40
CA VAL A 100 16.30 -0.60 -3.20
C VAL A 100 15.41 -1.78 -3.58
N ALA A 101 14.59 -1.64 -4.63
CA ALA A 101 13.74 -2.71 -5.14
C ALA A 101 14.57 -3.93 -5.56
N ARG A 102 15.64 -3.73 -6.35
CA ARG A 102 16.54 -4.80 -6.80
C ARG A 102 17.15 -5.53 -5.62
N MET A 103 17.79 -4.79 -4.72
CA MET A 103 18.42 -5.35 -3.52
C MET A 103 17.42 -6.18 -2.71
N ALA A 104 16.22 -5.65 -2.46
CA ALA A 104 15.22 -6.34 -1.66
C ALA A 104 14.72 -7.64 -2.32
N LEU A 105 14.48 -7.62 -3.64
CA LEU A 105 14.08 -8.83 -4.38
C LEU A 105 15.19 -9.88 -4.41
N GLU A 106 16.45 -9.47 -4.58
CA GLU A 106 17.62 -10.38 -4.52
C GLU A 106 17.81 -10.99 -3.13
N HIS A 107 17.35 -10.32 -2.06
CA HIS A 107 17.35 -10.82 -0.69
C HIS A 107 16.08 -11.57 -0.29
N GLY A 108 15.16 -11.78 -1.23
CA GLY A 108 14.00 -12.65 -1.05
C GLY A 108 12.67 -11.95 -0.73
N ALA A 109 12.61 -10.62 -0.77
CA ALA A 109 11.31 -9.92 -0.80
C ALA A 109 10.52 -10.33 -2.04
N GLN A 110 9.20 -10.32 -1.97
CA GLN A 110 8.35 -10.85 -3.02
C GLN A 110 7.49 -9.80 -3.71
N ILE A 111 7.29 -8.64 -3.09
CA ILE A 111 6.42 -7.58 -3.59
C ILE A 111 7.15 -6.25 -3.55
N ILE A 112 7.04 -5.46 -4.61
CA ILE A 112 7.42 -4.05 -4.60
C ILE A 112 6.15 -3.21 -4.59
N ASN A 113 6.03 -2.35 -3.59
CA ASN A 113 4.95 -1.40 -3.43
C ASN A 113 5.45 0.01 -3.78
N ASP A 114 5.17 0.47 -5.00
CA ASP A 114 5.65 1.75 -5.50
C ASP A 114 4.51 2.77 -5.55
N VAL A 115 4.52 3.68 -4.57
CA VAL A 115 3.52 4.75 -4.47
C VAL A 115 3.51 5.69 -5.68
N SER A 116 4.55 5.67 -6.50
CA SER A 116 4.64 6.46 -7.73
C SER A 116 4.20 5.71 -8.99
N GLY A 117 4.01 4.38 -8.90
CA GLY A 117 3.68 3.53 -10.03
C GLY A 117 4.72 3.62 -11.16
N GLY A 118 6.01 3.64 -10.82
CA GLY A 118 7.12 3.72 -11.76
C GLY A 118 7.40 5.12 -12.30
N ARG A 119 6.78 6.17 -11.75
CA ARG A 119 6.97 7.54 -12.27
C ARG A 119 8.13 8.29 -11.65
N MET A 120 8.49 7.98 -10.40
CA MET A 120 9.64 8.58 -9.72
C MET A 120 10.98 8.02 -10.23
N ASP A 121 11.05 6.71 -10.38
CA ASP A 121 12.20 6.02 -10.94
C ASP A 121 11.72 5.01 -11.98
N ARG A 122 11.96 5.31 -13.25
CA ARG A 122 11.49 4.49 -14.38
C ARG A 122 12.20 3.14 -14.51
N GLU A 123 13.27 2.93 -13.74
CA GLU A 123 13.96 1.64 -13.68
C GLU A 123 13.26 0.65 -12.75
N VAL A 124 12.38 1.07 -11.82
CA VAL A 124 11.65 0.15 -10.91
C VAL A 124 10.86 -0.90 -11.69
N PRO A 125 10.03 -0.55 -12.69
CA PRO A 125 9.32 -1.56 -13.48
C PRO A 125 10.25 -2.55 -14.20
N HIS A 126 11.40 -2.09 -14.71
CA HIS A 126 12.38 -2.98 -15.35
C HIS A 126 12.98 -3.97 -14.35
N VAL A 127 13.31 -3.51 -13.13
CA VAL A 127 13.77 -4.39 -12.04
C VAL A 127 12.73 -5.46 -11.72
N VAL A 128 11.45 -5.10 -11.62
CA VAL A 128 10.38 -6.07 -11.37
C VAL A 128 10.23 -7.05 -12.53
N ALA A 129 10.32 -6.58 -13.78
CA ALA A 129 10.25 -7.43 -14.97
C ALA A 129 11.37 -8.49 -15.02
N GLU A 130 12.56 -8.17 -14.50
CA GLU A 130 13.69 -9.12 -14.38
C GLU A 130 13.43 -10.20 -13.30
N HIS A 131 12.47 -10.00 -12.39
CA HIS A 131 12.13 -10.89 -11.29
C HIS A 131 10.70 -11.44 -11.47
N ALA A 132 10.51 -12.37 -12.40
CA ALA A 132 9.20 -12.85 -12.88
C ALA A 132 8.27 -13.41 -11.79
N GLU A 133 8.81 -13.85 -10.66
CA GLU A 133 8.03 -14.37 -9.51
C GLU A 133 7.60 -13.25 -8.53
N SER A 134 8.07 -12.02 -8.73
CA SER A 134 7.70 -10.90 -7.86
C SER A 134 6.40 -10.24 -8.30
N LEU A 135 5.70 -9.60 -7.35
CA LEU A 135 4.51 -8.79 -7.62
C LEU A 135 4.87 -7.30 -7.54
N TYR A 136 4.11 -6.49 -8.26
CA TYR A 136 4.28 -5.04 -8.33
C TYR A 136 2.97 -4.31 -8.06
N ILE A 137 2.94 -3.52 -7.00
CA ILE A 137 1.81 -2.66 -6.69
C ILE A 137 2.04 -1.32 -7.37
N VAL A 138 1.19 -1.02 -8.36
CA VAL A 138 1.18 0.22 -9.12
C VAL A 138 0.13 1.15 -8.52
N GLN A 139 0.58 2.17 -7.79
CA GLN A 139 -0.33 3.13 -7.19
C GLN A 139 -0.57 4.32 -8.11
N HIS A 140 -1.82 4.79 -8.17
CA HIS A 140 -2.16 6.06 -8.83
C HIS A 140 -1.44 7.24 -8.18
N TRP A 141 -0.68 7.98 -9.00
CA TRP A 141 0.13 9.09 -8.54
C TRP A 141 0.15 10.25 -9.54
N ARG A 142 -0.07 11.48 -9.08
CA ARG A 142 -0.06 12.71 -9.89
C ARG A 142 1.19 13.57 -9.73
N GLY A 143 2.25 13.01 -9.20
CA GLY A 143 3.52 13.71 -8.99
C GLY A 143 3.46 14.57 -7.74
N TRP A 144 4.05 14.18 -6.73
CA TRP A 144 4.53 14.88 -5.57
C TRP A 144 4.83 13.86 -4.46
N LEU A 145 6.11 13.72 -4.20
CA LEU A 145 6.61 13.27 -2.90
C LEU A 145 7.35 14.45 -2.29
N ALA A 146 7.10 14.74 -1.03
CA ALA A 146 7.78 15.80 -0.32
C ALA A 146 9.29 15.59 -0.40
N GLY A 147 10.01 16.67 -0.69
CA GLY A 147 11.47 16.67 -0.76
C GLY A 147 12.07 16.17 -2.08
N SER A 148 11.28 15.79 -3.08
CA SER A 148 11.79 15.70 -4.45
C SER A 148 12.07 17.11 -4.94
N ALA A 149 13.35 17.47 -4.97
CA ALA A 149 13.79 18.80 -5.41
C ALA A 149 13.35 18.99 -6.87
N GLY A 150 12.49 19.95 -7.12
CA GLY A 150 12.17 20.47 -8.44
C GLY A 150 10.79 20.17 -9.00
N ASP A 151 10.06 19.16 -8.52
CA ASP A 151 8.80 18.74 -9.13
C ASP A 151 7.59 18.92 -8.21
N VAL A 152 7.44 20.09 -7.59
CA VAL A 152 6.11 20.51 -7.13
C VAL A 152 5.36 20.93 -8.38
N PRO A 153 4.30 20.21 -8.82
CA PRO A 153 3.51 20.66 -9.96
C PRO A 153 2.99 22.07 -9.67
N ASP A 154 3.14 23.00 -10.59
CA ASP A 154 2.53 24.35 -10.53
C ASP A 154 0.99 24.29 -10.55
N ALA A 155 0.42 23.12 -10.85
CA ALA A 155 -1.02 22.87 -10.88
C ALA A 155 -1.52 22.20 -9.61
N ASP A 156 -2.73 22.52 -9.18
CA ASP A 156 -3.43 21.82 -8.11
C ASP A 156 -3.70 20.35 -8.54
N THR A 157 -2.90 19.43 -8.00
CA THR A 157 -3.00 17.99 -8.33
C THR A 157 -4.27 17.33 -7.79
N SER A 158 -5.06 18.05 -6.98
CA SER A 158 -6.35 17.57 -6.43
C SER A 158 -7.56 17.91 -7.30
N VAL A 159 -7.37 18.57 -8.45
CA VAL A 159 -8.47 18.87 -9.39
C VAL A 159 -8.71 17.68 -10.32
N TYR A 160 -9.91 17.12 -10.30
CA TYR A 160 -10.38 16.01 -11.13
C TYR A 160 -11.50 16.48 -12.03
N ALA A 161 -11.17 16.84 -13.27
CA ALA A 161 -12.07 17.54 -14.20
C ALA A 161 -13.30 16.72 -14.61
N ASN A 162 -13.16 15.39 -14.69
CA ASN A 162 -14.23 14.47 -15.06
C ASN A 162 -14.81 13.72 -13.85
N GLY A 163 -14.40 14.13 -12.64
CA GLY A 163 -14.69 13.41 -11.41
C GLY A 163 -13.56 12.48 -10.99
N VAL A 164 -13.40 12.34 -9.67
CA VAL A 164 -12.26 11.62 -9.10
C VAL A 164 -12.17 10.16 -9.54
N VAL A 165 -13.30 9.47 -9.69
CA VAL A 165 -13.32 8.04 -10.08
C VAL A 165 -12.87 7.86 -11.51
N ASP A 166 -13.38 8.68 -12.44
CA ASP A 166 -13.05 8.58 -13.86
C ASP A 166 -11.59 8.95 -14.12
N ASP A 167 -11.16 10.11 -13.59
CA ASP A 167 -9.79 10.57 -13.81
C ASP A 167 -8.76 9.63 -13.18
N VAL A 168 -9.01 9.13 -11.95
CA VAL A 168 -8.10 8.18 -11.29
C VAL A 168 -8.06 6.85 -12.04
N TYR A 169 -9.20 6.36 -12.52
CA TYR A 169 -9.25 5.13 -13.31
C TYR A 169 -8.42 5.25 -14.59
N ASP A 170 -8.66 6.29 -15.38
CA ASP A 170 -8.00 6.49 -16.67
C ASP A 170 -6.49 6.70 -16.49
N GLU A 171 -6.09 7.50 -15.50
CA GLU A 171 -4.68 7.76 -15.20
C GLU A 171 -3.96 6.54 -14.67
N LEU A 172 -4.59 5.75 -13.78
CA LEU A 172 -4.04 4.52 -13.26
C LEU A 172 -3.86 3.47 -14.36
N MET A 173 -4.84 3.30 -15.25
CA MET A 173 -4.73 2.39 -16.39
C MET A 173 -3.58 2.80 -17.33
N LYS A 174 -3.39 4.10 -17.54
CA LYS A 174 -2.23 4.59 -18.29
C LYS A 174 -0.89 4.30 -17.58
N GLN A 175 -0.84 4.39 -16.25
CA GLN A 175 0.35 3.98 -15.49
C GLN A 175 0.62 2.48 -15.64
N VAL A 176 -0.42 1.65 -15.61
CA VAL A 176 -0.33 0.20 -15.87
C VAL A 176 0.20 -0.06 -17.27
N ASP A 177 -0.30 0.65 -18.29
CA ASP A 177 0.20 0.51 -19.67
C ASP A 177 1.70 0.84 -19.76
N ASP A 178 2.16 1.92 -19.12
CA ASP A 178 3.58 2.29 -19.07
C ASP A 178 4.43 1.18 -18.41
N VAL A 179 3.92 0.57 -17.34
CA VAL A 179 4.58 -0.55 -16.62
C VAL A 179 4.63 -1.82 -17.48
N LEU A 180 3.57 -2.16 -18.19
CA LEU A 180 3.54 -3.26 -19.15
C LEU A 180 4.55 -3.07 -20.29
N GLN A 181 4.68 -1.84 -20.80
CA GLN A 181 5.67 -1.49 -21.83
C GLN A 181 7.11 -1.63 -21.31
N ALA A 182 7.35 -1.45 -20.01
CA ALA A 182 8.64 -1.71 -19.38
C ALA A 182 8.96 -3.21 -19.22
N GLY A 183 8.02 -4.12 -19.55
CA GLY A 183 8.21 -5.55 -19.55
C GLY A 183 7.63 -6.32 -18.36
N VAL A 184 6.95 -5.64 -17.43
CA VAL A 184 6.26 -6.32 -16.32
C VAL A 184 5.10 -7.13 -16.88
N SER A 185 4.95 -8.38 -16.42
CA SER A 185 3.83 -9.24 -16.83
C SER A 185 2.51 -8.80 -16.20
N PRO A 186 1.37 -8.89 -16.88
CA PRO A 186 0.06 -8.64 -16.27
C PRO A 186 -0.18 -9.44 -14.99
N SER A 187 0.36 -10.64 -14.89
CA SER A 187 0.25 -11.49 -13.70
C SER A 187 1.10 -11.05 -12.50
N GLN A 188 1.94 -10.04 -12.66
CA GLN A 188 2.71 -9.44 -11.57
C GLN A 188 2.04 -8.17 -11.02
N ILE A 189 1.02 -7.62 -11.71
CA ILE A 189 0.48 -6.30 -11.41
C ILE A 189 -0.66 -6.39 -10.41
N ILE A 190 -0.58 -5.54 -9.39
CA ILE A 190 -1.64 -5.17 -8.45
C ILE A 190 -1.82 -3.67 -8.58
N ILE A 191 -3.05 -3.19 -8.56
CA ILE A 191 -3.34 -1.75 -8.68
C ILE A 191 -3.79 -1.16 -7.35
N ASP A 192 -3.46 0.12 -7.11
CA ASP A 192 -3.92 0.90 -5.94
C ASP A 192 -4.43 2.27 -6.42
N PRO A 193 -5.68 2.65 -6.15
CA PRO A 193 -6.23 3.96 -6.52
C PRO A 193 -5.57 5.14 -5.78
N GLY A 194 -4.66 4.89 -4.83
CA GLY A 194 -3.84 5.91 -4.18
C GLY A 194 -4.60 6.83 -3.25
N LEU A 195 -5.40 6.27 -2.33
CA LEU A 195 -6.17 7.06 -1.37
C LEU A 195 -5.26 8.02 -0.58
N GLY A 196 -5.67 9.27 -0.42
CA GLY A 196 -4.94 10.32 0.30
C GLY A 196 -3.76 10.94 -0.48
N PHE A 197 -3.35 10.38 -1.63
CA PHE A 197 -2.34 10.97 -2.51
C PHE A 197 -3.02 11.87 -3.55
N SER A 198 -2.75 13.18 -3.50
CA SER A 198 -3.45 14.20 -4.30
C SER A 198 -4.98 14.17 -4.12
N LYS A 199 -5.46 13.58 -3.04
CA LYS A 199 -6.87 13.39 -2.70
C LYS A 199 -7.10 13.82 -1.25
N PRO A 200 -7.21 15.16 -0.98
CA PRO A 200 -7.15 15.68 0.38
C PRO A 200 -8.41 15.47 1.22
N SER A 201 -9.57 15.26 0.60
CA SER A 201 -10.88 15.29 1.28
C SER A 201 -11.62 13.96 1.25
N VAL A 202 -12.73 13.90 1.98
CA VAL A 202 -13.66 12.77 2.04
C VAL A 202 -14.24 12.50 0.64
N GLU A 203 -14.64 13.57 -0.08
CA GLU A 203 -15.24 13.52 -1.41
C GLU A 203 -14.30 12.98 -2.49
N HIS A 204 -13.00 13.02 -2.26
CA HIS A 204 -12.02 12.41 -3.17
C HIS A 204 -11.82 10.92 -2.89
N ASN A 205 -11.88 10.49 -1.64
CA ASN A 205 -11.45 9.15 -1.26
C ASN A 205 -12.59 8.13 -1.16
N PHE A 206 -13.72 8.50 -0.57
CA PHE A 206 -14.85 7.57 -0.44
C PHE A 206 -15.41 7.11 -1.79
N PRO A 207 -15.59 7.99 -2.81
CA PRO A 207 -16.05 7.54 -4.11
C PRO A 207 -15.16 6.47 -4.75
N LEU A 208 -13.84 6.52 -4.54
CA LEU A 208 -12.91 5.51 -5.06
C LEU A 208 -13.11 4.15 -4.40
N MET A 209 -13.38 4.11 -3.09
CA MET A 209 -13.68 2.87 -2.37
C MET A 209 -15.06 2.31 -2.76
N VAL A 210 -16.07 3.18 -2.92
CA VAL A 210 -17.41 2.79 -3.39
C VAL A 210 -17.36 2.25 -4.83
N ALA A 211 -16.45 2.77 -5.67
CA ALA A 211 -16.24 2.30 -7.04
C ALA A 211 -15.30 1.09 -7.17
N LEU A 212 -15.03 0.36 -6.09
CA LEU A 212 -14.08 -0.76 -6.08
C LEU A 212 -14.40 -1.83 -7.14
N GLU A 213 -15.67 -2.12 -7.38
CA GLU A 213 -16.10 -3.06 -8.43
C GLU A 213 -15.62 -2.65 -9.84
N ARG A 214 -15.56 -1.34 -10.13
CA ARG A 214 -15.03 -0.84 -11.40
C ARG A 214 -13.54 -1.12 -11.54
N PHE A 215 -12.77 -0.97 -10.47
CA PHE A 215 -11.35 -1.31 -10.47
C PHE A 215 -11.14 -2.82 -10.56
N ASN A 216 -11.93 -3.63 -9.85
CA ASN A 216 -11.90 -5.09 -9.97
C ASN A 216 -12.24 -5.58 -11.37
N ALA A 217 -13.12 -4.89 -12.10
CA ALA A 217 -13.49 -5.23 -13.47
C ALA A 217 -12.33 -5.12 -14.48
N THR A 218 -11.20 -4.48 -14.11
CA THR A 218 -9.97 -4.47 -14.91
C THR A 218 -9.30 -5.84 -14.99
N GLY A 219 -9.61 -6.73 -14.04
CA GLY A 219 -8.96 -8.02 -13.87
C GLY A 219 -7.66 -7.98 -13.05
N TYR A 220 -7.18 -6.81 -12.67
CA TYR A 220 -6.07 -6.68 -11.73
C TYR A 220 -6.55 -6.72 -10.29
N PRO A 221 -5.81 -7.39 -9.36
CA PRO A 221 -6.07 -7.29 -7.93
C PRO A 221 -5.97 -5.84 -7.44
N VAL A 222 -6.82 -5.44 -6.47
CA VAL A 222 -6.89 -4.06 -5.99
C VAL A 222 -6.48 -3.97 -4.52
N LEU A 223 -5.44 -3.18 -4.24
CA LEU A 223 -5.02 -2.82 -2.88
C LEU A 223 -5.73 -1.55 -2.42
N ILE A 224 -6.19 -1.52 -1.17
CA ILE A 224 -6.79 -0.34 -0.53
C ILE A 224 -6.01 0.04 0.73
N GLY A 225 -5.45 1.25 0.73
CA GLY A 225 -4.68 1.80 1.84
C GLY A 225 -5.36 3.02 2.48
N ALA A 226 -6.39 2.82 3.31
CA ALA A 226 -7.11 3.90 3.99
C ALA A 226 -6.57 4.23 5.40
N SER A 227 -5.82 3.32 6.01
CA SER A 227 -5.47 3.30 7.43
C SER A 227 -4.83 4.60 7.93
N ARG A 228 -5.44 5.18 8.97
CA ARG A 228 -5.01 6.39 9.69
C ARG A 228 -4.88 7.65 8.83
N LYS A 229 -5.35 7.62 7.57
CA LYS A 229 -5.28 8.77 6.66
C LYS A 229 -6.19 9.90 7.12
N ARG A 230 -5.85 11.14 6.74
CA ARG A 230 -6.56 12.35 7.21
C ARG A 230 -8.04 12.35 6.89
N PHE A 231 -8.43 11.84 5.73
CA PHE A 231 -9.84 11.78 5.31
C PHE A 231 -10.68 10.86 6.21
N VAL A 232 -10.07 9.81 6.83
CA VAL A 232 -10.78 8.96 7.81
C VAL A 232 -11.13 9.77 9.07
N GLY A 233 -10.17 10.56 9.56
CA GLY A 233 -10.43 11.46 10.69
C GLY A 233 -11.46 12.55 10.35
N ALA A 234 -11.42 13.08 9.13
CA ALA A 234 -12.40 14.06 8.66
C ALA A 234 -13.83 13.48 8.62
N ALA A 235 -13.99 12.26 8.09
CA ALA A 235 -15.29 11.58 8.08
C ALA A 235 -15.85 11.31 9.50
N LEU A 236 -14.99 11.00 10.47
CA LEU A 236 -15.39 10.87 11.87
C LEU A 236 -15.83 12.22 12.46
N ALA A 237 -15.09 13.29 12.16
CA ALA A 237 -15.43 14.65 12.62
C ALA A 237 -16.77 15.12 12.02
N ASP A 238 -17.02 14.87 10.74
CA ASP A 238 -18.29 15.17 10.07
C ASP A 238 -19.48 14.41 10.72
N ALA A 239 -19.20 13.25 11.32
CA ALA A 239 -20.18 12.48 12.09
C ALA A 239 -20.31 12.92 13.54
N GLY A 240 -19.64 13.99 13.97
CA GLY A 240 -19.69 14.56 15.33
C GLY A 240 -18.72 13.88 16.33
N ILE A 241 -17.72 13.15 15.83
CA ILE A 241 -16.61 12.60 16.64
C ILE A 241 -15.45 13.57 16.50
N ASP A 242 -15.45 14.62 17.32
CA ASP A 242 -14.44 15.65 17.28
C ASP A 242 -13.08 15.11 17.78
N GLU A 243 -11.99 15.57 17.12
CA GLU A 243 -10.61 15.19 17.44
C GLU A 243 -10.39 13.67 17.64
N PRO A 244 -10.72 12.82 16.63
CA PRO A 244 -10.62 11.38 16.77
C PRO A 244 -9.17 10.96 17.08
N ASP A 245 -9.00 10.23 18.17
CA ASP A 245 -7.72 9.65 18.55
C ASP A 245 -7.30 8.50 17.59
N MET A 246 -6.17 7.89 17.88
CA MET A 246 -5.64 6.81 17.01
C MET A 246 -6.52 5.57 17.05
N ASP A 247 -7.07 5.23 18.23
CA ASP A 247 -7.98 4.08 18.39
C ASP A 247 -9.28 4.27 17.58
N SER A 248 -9.86 5.45 17.62
CA SER A 248 -11.03 5.82 16.80
C SER A 248 -10.74 5.69 15.31
N LYS A 249 -9.55 6.13 14.86
CA LYS A 249 -9.14 5.98 13.45
C LYS A 249 -8.89 4.53 13.06
N ASP A 250 -8.35 3.72 13.96
CA ASP A 250 -8.13 2.29 13.71
C ASP A 250 -9.48 1.53 13.68
N ASN A 251 -10.44 1.87 14.52
CA ASN A 251 -11.80 1.33 14.48
C ASN A 251 -12.51 1.70 13.17
N ALA A 252 -12.40 2.96 12.71
CA ALA A 252 -12.94 3.39 11.43
C ALA A 252 -12.22 2.70 10.25
N THR A 253 -10.89 2.50 10.35
CA THR A 253 -10.12 1.74 9.35
C THR A 253 -10.61 0.29 9.27
N ALA A 254 -10.89 -0.36 10.40
CA ALA A 254 -11.44 -1.71 10.43
C ALA A 254 -12.82 -1.78 9.75
N ALA A 255 -13.70 -0.81 10.00
CA ALA A 255 -14.99 -0.73 9.30
C ALA A 255 -14.82 -0.59 7.78
N ILE A 256 -13.92 0.30 7.32
CA ILE A 256 -13.57 0.44 5.90
C ILE A 256 -13.01 -0.87 5.34
N SER A 257 -12.14 -1.56 6.09
CA SER A 257 -11.55 -2.84 5.69
C SER A 257 -12.61 -3.93 5.49
N ALA A 258 -13.64 -4.00 6.34
CA ALA A 258 -14.76 -4.92 6.16
C ALA A 258 -15.55 -4.62 4.88
N LEU A 259 -15.86 -3.36 4.60
CA LEU A 259 -16.56 -2.94 3.38
C LEU A 259 -15.72 -3.22 2.13
N CYS A 260 -14.42 -2.95 2.16
CA CYS A 260 -13.53 -3.27 1.06
C CYS A 260 -13.44 -4.79 0.80
N ALA A 261 -13.43 -5.61 1.85
CA ALA A 261 -13.43 -7.06 1.73
C ALA A 261 -14.75 -7.60 1.16
N GLU A 262 -15.86 -7.03 1.56
CA GLU A 262 -17.19 -7.34 1.01
C GLU A 262 -17.23 -7.04 -0.51
N HIS A 263 -16.68 -5.91 -0.94
CA HIS A 263 -16.58 -5.52 -2.36
C HIS A 263 -15.40 -6.13 -3.11
N GLY A 264 -14.64 -7.05 -2.52
CA GLY A 264 -13.63 -7.84 -3.22
C GLY A 264 -12.29 -7.15 -3.41
N ALA A 265 -11.87 -6.27 -2.51
CA ALA A 265 -10.48 -5.83 -2.48
C ALA A 265 -9.54 -7.03 -2.35
N TRP A 266 -8.42 -7.02 -3.07
CA TRP A 266 -7.39 -8.04 -2.94
C TRP A 266 -6.71 -7.98 -1.56
N ALA A 267 -6.36 -6.79 -1.12
CA ALA A 267 -5.80 -6.58 0.21
C ALA A 267 -6.17 -5.20 0.77
N VAL A 268 -6.09 -5.10 2.10
CA VAL A 268 -6.13 -3.83 2.82
C VAL A 268 -4.78 -3.59 3.50
N ARG A 269 -4.20 -2.39 3.32
CA ARG A 269 -2.93 -1.98 3.94
C ARG A 269 -3.22 -1.20 5.22
N VAL A 270 -2.81 -1.74 6.36
CA VAL A 270 -3.27 -1.30 7.69
C VAL A 270 -2.14 -1.21 8.72
N HIS A 271 -2.30 -0.33 9.72
CA HIS A 271 -1.39 -0.24 10.87
C HIS A 271 -1.83 -1.14 12.03
N ASP A 272 -3.16 -1.23 12.29
CA ASP A 272 -3.72 -2.14 13.28
C ASP A 272 -4.20 -3.43 12.59
N VAL A 273 -3.33 -4.44 12.62
CA VAL A 273 -3.56 -5.73 11.95
C VAL A 273 -4.70 -6.49 12.62
N GLU A 274 -4.76 -6.52 13.96
CA GLU A 274 -5.72 -7.35 14.69
C GLU A 274 -7.17 -6.91 14.43
N LYS A 275 -7.45 -5.61 14.55
CA LYS A 275 -8.77 -5.06 14.25
C LYS A 275 -9.17 -5.26 12.79
N SER A 276 -8.21 -5.04 11.87
CA SER A 276 -8.47 -5.16 10.44
C SER A 276 -8.65 -6.60 9.99
N ARG A 277 -7.91 -7.56 10.55
CA ARG A 277 -8.09 -9.00 10.31
C ARG A 277 -9.50 -9.45 10.65
N ASP A 278 -9.99 -9.10 11.85
CA ASP A 278 -11.34 -9.48 12.29
C ASP A 278 -12.41 -8.86 11.38
N ALA A 279 -12.24 -7.59 11.01
CA ALA A 279 -13.13 -6.89 10.08
C ALA A 279 -13.12 -7.51 8.68
N VAL A 280 -11.96 -7.84 8.13
CA VAL A 280 -11.79 -8.50 6.82
C VAL A 280 -12.42 -9.89 6.84
N ALA A 281 -12.26 -10.66 7.92
CA ALA A 281 -12.88 -11.97 8.05
C ALA A 281 -14.41 -11.89 7.93
N ILE A 282 -15.03 -10.88 8.56
CA ILE A 282 -16.47 -10.64 8.44
C ILE A 282 -16.85 -10.18 7.03
N GLY A 283 -16.09 -9.26 6.41
CA GLY A 283 -16.35 -8.81 5.03
C GLY A 283 -16.26 -9.96 4.01
N ASN A 284 -15.24 -10.82 4.13
CA ASN A 284 -15.08 -12.02 3.29
C ASN A 284 -16.27 -13.00 3.47
N ALA A 285 -16.70 -13.24 4.72
CA ALA A 285 -17.84 -14.09 4.99
C ALA A 285 -19.13 -13.50 4.41
N TRP A 286 -19.35 -12.20 4.59
CA TRP A 286 -20.52 -11.50 4.02
C TRP A 286 -20.58 -11.67 2.51
N ARG A 287 -19.45 -11.39 1.81
CA ARG A 287 -19.36 -11.52 0.35
C ARG A 287 -19.67 -12.94 -0.14
N ALA A 288 -19.21 -13.97 0.57
CA ALA A 288 -19.47 -15.35 0.20
C ALA A 288 -20.97 -15.71 0.15
N PHE A 289 -21.77 -15.13 1.05
CA PHE A 289 -23.23 -15.36 1.09
C PHE A 289 -24.04 -14.34 0.28
N ALA A 290 -23.47 -13.19 -0.10
CA ALA A 290 -24.18 -12.22 -0.93
C ALA A 290 -24.22 -12.62 -2.42
N ASN A 291 -23.36 -13.55 -2.85
CA ASN A 291 -23.26 -14.02 -4.23
C ASN A 291 -23.91 -15.40 -4.46
N ASP A 292 -24.53 -15.99 -3.43
CA ASP A 292 -25.40 -17.17 -3.51
C ASP A 292 -26.87 -16.76 -3.77
#